data_f8850d7b2d5d4d715e4f4b998569797f
#
_entry.id   f8850d7b2d5d4d715e4f4b998569797f
#
_cell.length_a   1.000
_cell.length_b   1.000
_cell.length_c   1.000
_cell.angle_alpha   90.00
_cell.angle_beta   90.00
_cell.angle_gamma   90.00
#
_symmetry.space_group_name_H-M   'P 1'
#
loop_
_entity.id
_entity.type
_entity.pdbx_description
1 polymer ?
#
loop_
_entity_poly.entity_id
_entity_poly.type
_entity_poly.pdbx_seq_one_letter_code
_entity_poly.pdbx_strand_id
1 'polypeptide(L)'
;MILGKQKTTIMGKDTSFHCMPMNLQHALTHYLQHGGRLLLAGAYIASDMTSEEDKAFIKNQLHYEFRTTNASKTGKIRIERLLEKGNYTFRTEPNDTMIHTENADGIYPAEGGIVVARFPEANVAAAIGYDKIEEGGAKTLCWSIMLESAYEFDALYKASIEWLMK
;
A
#
# COMPACT_ATOMS: atom_id res chain seq x y z
N MET A 1 -7.31 4.33 4.65
CA MET A 1 -7.79 2.95 4.98
C MET A 1 -6.57 2.07 5.14
N ILE A 2 -6.53 1.30 6.18
CA ILE A 2 -5.46 0.36 6.50
C ILE A 2 -6.00 -1.03 6.27
N LEU A 3 -5.29 -1.82 5.47
CA LEU A 3 -5.66 -3.18 5.14
C LEU A 3 -4.60 -4.14 5.65
N GLY A 4 -5.05 -5.19 6.29
CA GLY A 4 -4.20 -6.30 6.68
C GLY A 4 -4.81 -7.62 6.24
N LYS A 5 -3.96 -8.56 5.86
CA LYS A 5 -4.39 -9.95 5.65
C LYS A 5 -4.60 -10.58 7.02
N GLN A 6 -5.85 -10.90 7.32
CA GLN A 6 -6.18 -11.59 8.55
C GLN A 6 -6.25 -13.09 8.29
N LYS A 7 -5.50 -13.85 9.07
CA LYS A 7 -5.60 -15.30 9.11
C LYS A 7 -6.19 -15.69 10.46
N THR A 8 -7.33 -16.35 10.45
CA THR A 8 -7.96 -16.87 11.66
C THR A 8 -8.10 -18.40 11.59
N THR A 9 -7.92 -19.06 12.70
CA THR A 9 -8.16 -20.50 12.84
C THR A 9 -9.53 -20.69 13.51
N ILE A 10 -10.47 -21.30 12.81
CA ILE A 10 -11.77 -21.67 13.34
C ILE A 10 -11.91 -23.19 13.20
N MET A 11 -12.10 -23.86 14.32
CA MET A 11 -12.32 -25.32 14.39
C MET A 11 -11.26 -26.15 13.63
N GLY A 12 -9.98 -25.78 13.77
CA GLY A 12 -8.85 -26.47 13.14
C GLY A 12 -8.67 -26.21 11.65
N LYS A 13 -9.41 -25.27 11.08
CA LYS A 13 -9.21 -24.80 9.69
C LYS A 13 -8.69 -23.38 9.69
N ASP A 14 -7.58 -23.17 8.98
CA ASP A 14 -7.09 -21.82 8.70
C ASP A 14 -8.00 -21.14 7.68
N THR A 15 -8.58 -20.02 8.06
CA THR A 15 -9.35 -19.15 7.16
C THR A 15 -8.56 -17.89 6.88
N SER A 16 -8.21 -17.67 5.62
CA SER A 16 -7.58 -16.42 5.17
C SER A 16 -8.65 -15.49 4.63
N PHE A 17 -8.66 -14.25 5.10
CA PHE A 17 -9.53 -13.21 4.57
C PHE A 17 -8.80 -12.43 3.49
N HIS A 18 -9.48 -12.20 2.38
CA HIS A 18 -8.99 -11.37 1.30
C HIS A 18 -8.84 -9.92 1.76
N CYS A 19 -7.70 -9.27 1.50
CA CYS A 19 -7.43 -7.91 1.98
C CYS A 19 -8.37 -6.87 1.35
N MET A 20 -8.76 -7.07 0.09
CA MET A 20 -9.71 -6.22 -0.64
C MET A 20 -10.79 -7.08 -1.30
N PRO A 21 -11.81 -7.52 -0.56
CA PRO A 21 -12.89 -8.33 -1.12
C PRO A 21 -13.69 -7.53 -2.17
N MET A 22 -14.38 -8.23 -3.07
CA MET A 22 -15.06 -7.66 -4.25
C MET A 22 -15.99 -6.48 -3.91
N ASN A 23 -16.75 -6.58 -2.83
CA ASN A 23 -17.64 -5.49 -2.40
C ASN A 23 -16.87 -4.21 -2.04
N LEU A 24 -15.69 -4.34 -1.43
CA LEU A 24 -14.80 -3.21 -1.14
C LEU A 24 -14.21 -2.64 -2.43
N GLN A 25 -13.77 -3.51 -3.36
CA GLN A 25 -13.26 -3.07 -4.67
C GLN A 25 -14.30 -2.25 -5.42
N HIS A 26 -15.57 -2.69 -5.46
CA HIS A 26 -16.67 -1.95 -6.09
C HIS A 26 -16.91 -0.59 -5.42
N ALA A 27 -16.91 -0.54 -4.09
CA ALA A 27 -17.09 0.71 -3.35
C ALA A 27 -15.96 1.70 -3.62
N LEU A 28 -14.70 1.21 -3.62
CA LEU A 28 -13.53 2.03 -3.92
C LEU A 28 -13.54 2.51 -5.38
N THR A 29 -13.89 1.63 -6.33
CA THR A 29 -14.02 2.01 -7.75
C THR A 29 -14.99 3.17 -7.91
N HIS A 30 -16.19 3.05 -7.33
CA HIS A 30 -17.19 4.11 -7.37
C HIS A 30 -16.66 5.41 -6.73
N TYR A 31 -16.03 5.33 -5.57
CA TYR A 31 -15.46 6.48 -4.87
C TYR A 31 -14.38 7.20 -5.69
N LEU A 32 -13.46 6.44 -6.29
CA LEU A 32 -12.37 6.98 -7.09
C LEU A 32 -12.87 7.58 -8.42
N GLN A 33 -13.84 6.95 -9.08
CA GLN A 33 -14.46 7.49 -10.32
C GLN A 33 -15.14 8.86 -10.10
N HIS A 34 -15.45 9.20 -8.85
CA HIS A 34 -16.03 10.51 -8.49
C HIS A 34 -14.99 11.46 -7.87
N GLY A 35 -13.73 11.30 -8.22
CA GLY A 35 -12.66 12.21 -7.76
C GLY A 35 -12.20 11.96 -6.31
N GLY A 36 -12.41 10.77 -5.79
CA GLY A 36 -12.03 10.43 -4.42
C GLY A 36 -10.53 10.50 -4.16
N ARG A 37 -10.17 10.78 -2.91
CA ARG A 37 -8.77 10.78 -2.42
C ARG A 37 -8.56 9.63 -1.45
N LEU A 38 -7.65 8.71 -1.77
CA LEU A 38 -7.47 7.46 -1.02
C LEU A 38 -6.03 7.29 -0.53
N LEU A 39 -5.85 7.17 0.79
CA LEU A 39 -4.68 6.57 1.39
C LEU A 39 -4.95 5.10 1.68
N LEU A 40 -4.19 4.22 1.06
CA LEU A 40 -4.23 2.77 1.26
C LEU A 40 -2.90 2.32 1.85
N ALA A 41 -2.92 1.50 2.90
CA ALA A 41 -1.72 0.92 3.48
C ALA A 41 -1.96 -0.52 3.93
N GLY A 42 -1.01 -1.40 3.68
CA GLY A 42 -1.09 -2.80 4.08
C GLY A 42 0.03 -3.66 3.48
N ALA A 43 0.42 -4.72 4.17
CA ALA A 43 1.54 -5.57 3.76
C ALA A 43 1.25 -6.41 2.51
N TYR A 44 0.00 -6.85 2.32
CA TYR A 44 -0.41 -7.81 1.29
C TYR A 44 -1.34 -7.20 0.23
N ILE A 45 -1.24 -5.90 0.00
CA ILE A 45 -2.15 -5.17 -0.90
C ILE A 45 -2.02 -5.59 -2.37
N ALA A 46 -0.96 -6.29 -2.73
CA ALA A 46 -0.71 -6.76 -4.09
C ALA A 46 -0.62 -8.29 -4.19
N SER A 47 0.08 -8.95 -3.27
CA SER A 47 0.26 -10.41 -3.31
C SER A 47 -1.03 -11.20 -3.00
N ASP A 48 -1.97 -10.59 -2.31
CA ASP A 48 -3.29 -11.18 -2.04
C ASP A 48 -4.31 -10.94 -3.17
N MET A 49 -3.97 -10.10 -4.13
CA MET A 49 -4.78 -9.76 -5.31
C MET A 49 -4.48 -10.74 -6.45
N THR A 50 -5.08 -11.92 -6.40
CA THR A 50 -4.66 -13.06 -7.22
C THR A 50 -5.55 -13.37 -8.41
N SER A 51 -6.84 -13.05 -8.36
CA SER A 51 -7.75 -13.24 -9.50
C SER A 51 -7.47 -12.22 -10.61
N GLU A 52 -7.97 -12.46 -11.80
CA GLU A 52 -7.82 -11.49 -12.91
C GLU A 52 -8.58 -10.19 -12.63
N GLU A 53 -9.71 -10.27 -11.93
CA GLU A 53 -10.48 -9.11 -11.46
C GLU A 53 -9.70 -8.29 -10.43
N ASP A 54 -9.07 -8.95 -9.46
CA ASP A 54 -8.21 -8.30 -8.47
C ASP A 54 -7.06 -7.55 -9.11
N LYS A 55 -6.34 -8.23 -10.03
CA LYS A 55 -5.23 -7.62 -10.78
C LYS A 55 -5.70 -6.43 -11.62
N ALA A 56 -6.85 -6.56 -12.28
CA ALA A 56 -7.44 -5.48 -13.04
C ALA A 56 -7.80 -4.29 -12.14
N PHE A 57 -8.34 -4.54 -10.94
CA PHE A 57 -8.67 -3.51 -9.98
C PHE A 57 -7.43 -2.74 -9.51
N ILE A 58 -6.38 -3.42 -9.03
CA ILE A 58 -5.17 -2.72 -8.56
C ILE A 58 -4.47 -1.97 -9.69
N LYS A 59 -4.46 -2.53 -10.89
CA LYS A 59 -3.87 -1.90 -12.07
C LYS A 59 -4.63 -0.66 -12.54
N ASN A 60 -5.96 -0.75 -12.65
CA ASN A 60 -6.78 0.28 -13.31
C ASN A 60 -7.31 1.34 -12.34
N GLN A 61 -7.46 1.01 -11.05
CA GLN A 61 -8.02 1.92 -10.04
C GLN A 61 -6.97 2.44 -9.05
N LEU A 62 -5.96 1.61 -8.74
CA LEU A 62 -4.91 1.96 -7.78
C LEU A 62 -3.55 2.23 -8.45
N HIS A 63 -3.44 1.98 -9.75
CA HIS A 63 -2.29 2.28 -10.61
C HIS A 63 -0.97 1.62 -10.20
N TYR A 64 -1.05 0.39 -9.67
CA TYR A 64 0.13 -0.44 -9.40
C TYR A 64 -0.11 -1.90 -9.79
N GLU A 65 0.99 -2.65 -9.91
CA GLU A 65 1.01 -4.09 -10.14
C GLU A 65 1.92 -4.77 -9.12
N PHE A 66 1.61 -6.03 -8.79
CA PHE A 66 2.45 -6.87 -7.93
C PHE A 66 3.79 -7.19 -8.62
N ARG A 67 4.88 -7.17 -7.85
CA ARG A 67 6.20 -7.56 -8.35
C ARG A 67 6.82 -8.72 -7.59
N THR A 68 6.88 -8.63 -6.28
CA THR A 68 7.53 -9.63 -5.43
C THR A 68 6.99 -9.55 -4.00
N THR A 69 7.07 -10.65 -3.28
CA THR A 69 6.85 -10.67 -1.83
C THR A 69 8.16 -10.37 -1.10
N ASN A 70 8.07 -10.04 0.18
CA ASN A 70 9.22 -9.87 1.07
C ASN A 70 10.29 -8.91 0.51
N ALA A 71 9.85 -7.75 0.03
CA ALA A 71 10.65 -6.78 -0.70
C ALA A 71 11.68 -6.05 0.17
N SER A 72 11.54 -6.07 1.49
CA SER A 72 12.54 -5.55 2.44
C SER A 72 12.68 -6.48 3.65
N LYS A 73 13.90 -6.87 3.93
CA LYS A 73 14.29 -7.63 5.14
C LYS A 73 14.82 -6.73 6.24
N THR A 74 15.33 -5.56 5.88
CA THR A 74 15.92 -4.61 6.84
C THR A 74 14.95 -3.54 7.29
N GLY A 75 13.73 -3.51 6.74
CA GLY A 75 12.73 -2.49 7.03
C GLY A 75 13.10 -1.09 6.54
N LYS A 76 14.01 -0.95 5.59
CA LYS A 76 14.42 0.36 5.06
C LYS A 76 13.53 0.81 3.91
N ILE A 77 13.15 2.09 3.94
CA ILE A 77 12.38 2.77 2.89
C ILE A 77 13.11 4.07 2.52
N ARG A 78 13.20 4.36 1.22
CA ARG A 78 13.67 5.64 0.70
C ARG A 78 12.49 6.40 0.09
N ILE A 79 12.21 7.59 0.62
CA ILE A 79 11.18 8.49 0.09
C ILE A 79 11.74 9.28 -1.09
N GLU A 80 11.03 9.28 -2.22
CA GLU A 80 11.44 9.96 -3.45
C GLU A 80 10.58 11.19 -3.78
N ARG A 81 9.28 11.15 -3.44
CA ARG A 81 8.30 12.15 -3.91
C ARG A 81 7.32 12.67 -2.86
N LEU A 82 7.61 12.55 -1.58
CA LEU A 82 6.91 13.32 -0.53
C LEU A 82 7.67 14.60 -0.22
N LEU A 83 7.07 15.48 0.57
CA LEU A 83 7.68 16.78 0.96
C LEU A 83 9.05 16.58 1.63
N GLU A 84 9.15 15.59 2.50
CA GLU A 84 10.40 15.24 3.17
C GLU A 84 10.98 14.01 2.47
N LYS A 85 12.02 14.23 1.66
CA LYS A 85 12.83 13.14 1.13
C LYS A 85 13.74 12.61 2.21
N GLY A 86 13.92 11.29 2.27
CA GLY A 86 14.80 10.70 3.29
C GLY A 86 14.69 9.19 3.34
N ASN A 87 15.43 8.64 4.28
CA ASN A 87 15.39 7.23 4.62
C ASN A 87 14.56 7.06 5.90
N TYR A 88 13.61 6.16 5.84
CA TYR A 88 12.74 5.77 6.94
C TYR A 88 12.91 4.29 7.22
N THR A 89 12.46 3.87 8.38
CA THR A 89 12.53 2.46 8.76
C THR A 89 11.21 1.98 9.34
N PHE A 90 10.91 0.70 9.15
CA PHE A 90 9.74 0.05 9.72
C PHE A 90 10.11 -1.28 10.37
N ARG A 91 9.28 -1.73 11.29
CA ARG A 91 9.47 -2.99 12.02
C ARG A 91 9.12 -4.17 11.14
N THR A 92 10.06 -5.09 10.97
CA THR A 92 9.87 -6.33 10.19
C THR A 92 9.62 -7.54 11.06
N GLU A 93 10.04 -7.49 12.34
CA GLU A 93 9.94 -8.60 13.26
C GLU A 93 8.76 -8.44 14.22
N PRO A 94 8.07 -9.55 14.55
CA PRO A 94 7.00 -9.53 15.52
C PRO A 94 7.55 -9.19 16.91
N ASN A 95 6.79 -8.37 17.63
CA ASN A 95 6.97 -8.19 19.05
C ASN A 95 5.60 -8.03 19.72
N ASP A 96 5.52 -8.28 21.01
CA ASP A 96 4.24 -8.41 21.73
C ASP A 96 3.44 -7.10 21.85
N THR A 97 4.04 -5.97 21.52
CA THR A 97 3.45 -4.66 21.79
C THR A 97 3.34 -3.73 20.59
N MET A 98 4.00 -4.05 19.46
CA MET A 98 4.08 -3.12 18.34
C MET A 98 3.70 -3.77 17.00
N ILE A 99 2.99 -3.00 16.20
CA ILE A 99 2.65 -3.41 14.83
C ILE A 99 3.94 -3.53 14.00
N HIS A 100 4.03 -4.60 13.22
CA HIS A 100 5.14 -4.89 12.32
C HIS A 100 4.62 -5.27 10.94
N THR A 101 5.45 -5.11 9.92
CA THR A 101 5.19 -5.58 8.56
C THR A 101 6.15 -6.71 8.25
N GLU A 102 5.70 -7.95 8.35
CA GLU A 102 6.54 -9.13 8.15
C GLU A 102 6.93 -9.33 6.68
N ASN A 103 5.96 -9.24 5.77
CA ASN A 103 6.16 -9.53 4.34
C ASN A 103 5.64 -8.37 3.49
N ALA A 104 6.43 -7.30 3.39
CA ALA A 104 6.07 -6.17 2.53
C ALA A 104 6.08 -6.58 1.05
N ASP A 105 5.03 -6.22 0.32
CA ASP A 105 4.97 -6.40 -1.13
C ASP A 105 5.84 -5.38 -1.85
N GLY A 106 6.64 -5.84 -2.81
CA GLY A 106 7.23 -4.96 -3.81
C GLY A 106 6.22 -4.74 -4.94
N ILE A 107 5.99 -3.49 -5.29
CA ILE A 107 5.02 -3.10 -6.31
C ILE A 107 5.69 -2.31 -7.45
N TYR A 108 5.04 -2.28 -8.62
CA TYR A 108 5.45 -1.47 -9.77
C TYR A 108 4.35 -0.50 -10.17
N PRO A 109 4.70 0.68 -10.69
CA PRO A 109 3.71 1.60 -11.22
C PRO A 109 3.07 1.02 -12.49
N ALA A 110 1.75 1.00 -12.52
CA ALA A 110 0.96 0.84 -13.73
C ALA A 110 0.79 2.20 -14.44
N GLU A 111 0.00 2.26 -15.50
CA GLU A 111 -0.21 3.49 -16.26
C GLU A 111 -0.64 4.67 -15.38
N GLY A 112 0.09 5.77 -15.46
CA GLY A 112 -0.12 6.96 -14.64
C GLY A 112 0.37 6.88 -13.20
N GLY A 113 0.81 5.70 -12.75
CA GLY A 113 1.37 5.51 -11.41
C GLY A 113 2.72 6.19 -11.22
N ILE A 114 2.92 6.78 -10.07
CA ILE A 114 4.12 7.54 -9.69
C ILE A 114 4.80 6.83 -8.51
N VAL A 115 6.07 6.47 -8.65
CA VAL A 115 6.83 5.92 -7.52
C VAL A 115 7.06 7.01 -6.48
N VAL A 116 6.52 6.81 -5.28
CA VAL A 116 6.63 7.74 -4.15
C VAL A 116 7.71 7.32 -3.17
N ALA A 117 7.86 6.01 -2.96
CA ALA A 117 8.90 5.43 -2.11
C ALA A 117 9.38 4.09 -2.66
N ARG A 118 10.61 3.69 -2.29
CA ARG A 118 11.23 2.42 -2.68
C ARG A 118 11.78 1.65 -1.50
N PHE A 119 11.82 0.34 -1.66
CA PHE A 119 12.69 -0.53 -0.89
C PHE A 119 14.08 -0.57 -1.55
N PRO A 120 15.13 -0.01 -0.90
CA PRO A 120 16.45 0.07 -1.52
C PRO A 120 17.06 -1.30 -1.84
N GLU A 121 16.76 -2.32 -1.02
CA GLU A 121 17.30 -3.67 -1.15
C GLU A 121 16.87 -4.36 -2.45
N ALA A 122 15.57 -4.31 -2.76
CA ALA A 122 15.00 -4.97 -3.94
C ALA A 122 14.86 -4.01 -5.13
N ASN A 123 15.11 -2.72 -4.93
CA ASN A 123 14.90 -1.66 -5.93
C ASN A 123 13.49 -1.66 -6.56
N VAL A 124 12.48 -2.01 -5.77
CA VAL A 124 11.06 -1.97 -6.15
C VAL A 124 10.33 -0.90 -5.36
N ALA A 125 9.16 -0.47 -5.81
CA ALA A 125 8.41 0.53 -5.09
C ALA A 125 7.82 -0.06 -3.79
N ALA A 126 7.87 0.76 -2.73
CA ALA A 126 7.20 0.59 -1.46
C ALA A 126 5.89 1.39 -1.40
N ALA A 127 5.80 2.44 -2.21
CA ALA A 127 4.57 3.21 -2.37
C ALA A 127 4.43 3.74 -3.79
N ILE A 128 3.19 3.70 -4.28
CA ILE A 128 2.77 4.27 -5.56
C ILE A 128 1.68 5.31 -5.31
N GLY A 129 1.85 6.48 -5.91
CA GLY A 129 0.84 7.53 -5.99
C GLY A 129 0.23 7.62 -7.37
N TYR A 130 -0.98 8.16 -7.44
CA TYR A 130 -1.64 8.57 -8.67
C TYR A 130 -2.36 9.88 -8.42
N ASP A 131 -2.27 10.82 -9.37
CA ASP A 131 -2.85 12.15 -9.22
C ASP A 131 -3.45 12.63 -10.53
N LYS A 132 -4.76 12.76 -10.55
CA LYS A 132 -5.57 13.33 -11.63
C LYS A 132 -6.59 14.35 -11.11
N ILE A 133 -6.36 14.91 -9.96
CA ILE A 133 -7.29 15.87 -9.32
C ILE A 133 -7.55 17.09 -10.21
N GLU A 134 -6.53 17.65 -10.85
CA GLU A 134 -6.68 18.80 -11.74
C GLU A 134 -7.55 18.49 -12.97
N GLU A 135 -7.63 17.22 -13.37
CA GLU A 135 -8.46 16.74 -14.48
C GLU A 135 -9.85 16.27 -13.99
N GLY A 136 -10.20 16.51 -12.71
CA GLY A 136 -11.44 16.03 -12.10
C GLY A 136 -11.43 14.54 -11.72
N GLY A 137 -10.27 13.90 -11.78
CA GLY A 137 -10.06 12.49 -11.45
C GLY A 137 -9.68 12.25 -10.00
N ALA A 138 -9.30 11.00 -9.71
CA ALA A 138 -8.91 10.55 -8.38
C ALA A 138 -7.47 10.93 -8.01
N LYS A 139 -7.19 10.84 -6.70
CA LYS A 139 -5.84 10.86 -6.16
C LYS A 139 -5.65 9.74 -5.16
N THR A 140 -4.66 8.87 -5.38
CA THR A 140 -4.39 7.74 -4.51
C THR A 140 -2.94 7.70 -4.05
N LEU A 141 -2.71 7.24 -2.83
CA LEU A 141 -1.39 6.89 -2.32
C LEU A 141 -1.48 5.52 -1.66
N CYS A 142 -0.82 4.54 -2.27
CA CYS A 142 -0.85 3.14 -1.85
C CYS A 142 0.51 2.72 -1.29
N TRP A 143 0.56 2.36 0.00
CA TRP A 143 1.73 1.85 0.70
C TRP A 143 1.66 0.34 0.86
N SER A 144 2.71 -0.36 0.48
CA SER A 144 2.81 -1.82 0.66
C SER A 144 3.38 -2.23 2.02
N ILE A 145 3.28 -1.35 3.00
CA ILE A 145 3.53 -1.61 4.42
C ILE A 145 2.33 -1.15 5.25
N MET A 146 2.22 -1.65 6.46
CA MET A 146 1.38 -1.02 7.48
C MET A 146 2.12 0.21 8.00
N LEU A 147 1.55 1.41 7.80
CA LEU A 147 2.21 2.68 8.18
C LEU A 147 2.55 2.71 9.67
N GLU A 148 1.73 2.10 10.52
CA GLU A 148 1.94 1.98 11.97
C GLU A 148 3.17 1.14 12.33
N SER A 149 3.69 0.35 11.40
CA SER A 149 4.96 -0.35 11.59
C SER A 149 6.19 0.56 11.48
N ALA A 150 6.05 1.75 10.87
CA ALA A 150 7.15 2.70 10.75
C ALA A 150 7.56 3.27 12.12
N TYR A 151 8.85 3.46 12.31
CA TYR A 151 9.37 4.12 13.52
C TYR A 151 9.01 5.60 13.55
N GLU A 152 9.01 6.24 12.37
CA GLU A 152 8.64 7.64 12.16
C GLU A 152 7.18 7.76 11.66
N PHE A 153 6.26 7.00 12.25
CA PHE A 153 4.86 6.91 11.81
C PHE A 153 4.20 8.28 11.61
N ASP A 154 4.30 9.16 12.62
CA ASP A 154 3.62 10.47 12.57
C ASP A 154 4.10 11.32 11.39
N ALA A 155 5.40 11.34 11.12
CA ALA A 155 5.98 12.07 10.01
C ALA A 155 5.54 11.50 8.66
N LEU A 156 5.60 10.17 8.53
CA LEU A 156 5.23 9.48 7.30
C LEU A 156 3.73 9.59 7.00
N TYR A 157 2.89 9.44 8.04
CA TYR A 157 1.46 9.60 7.93
C TYR A 157 1.07 11.03 7.55
N LYS A 158 1.63 12.03 8.25
CA LYS A 158 1.41 13.44 7.95
C LYS A 158 1.80 13.77 6.51
N ALA A 159 2.99 13.39 6.07
CA ALA A 159 3.46 13.62 4.71
C ALA A 159 2.55 12.95 3.66
N SER A 160 2.02 11.77 3.95
CA SER A 160 1.07 11.06 3.09
C SER A 160 -0.25 11.80 2.94
N ILE A 161 -0.81 12.30 4.05
CA ILE A 161 -2.03 13.11 4.05
C ILE A 161 -1.80 14.43 3.32
N GLU A 162 -0.70 15.13 3.58
CA GLU A 162 -0.37 16.40 2.92
C GLU A 162 -0.22 16.20 1.40
N TRP A 163 0.36 15.08 0.96
CA TRP A 163 0.44 14.76 -0.46
C TRP A 163 -0.94 14.58 -1.09
N LEU A 164 -1.85 13.89 -0.41
CA LEU A 164 -3.22 13.69 -0.89
C LEU A 164 -4.03 14.99 -0.92
N MET A 165 -3.77 15.92 -0.02
CA MET A 165 -4.57 17.14 0.13
C MET A 165 -4.15 18.28 -0.82
N LYS A 166 -2.98 18.19 -1.39
CA LYS A 166 -2.49 19.13 -2.42
C LYS A 166 -3.09 18.84 -3.77
#